data_395f3205dd0c8f8d1cbfa6a8a28429cb
#
_entry.id   395f3205dd0c8f8d1cbfa6a8a28429cb
#
_cell.length_a   1.000
_cell.length_b   1.000
_cell.length_c   1.000
_cell.angle_alpha   90.00
_cell.angle_beta   90.00
_cell.angle_gamma   90.00
#
_symmetry.space_group_name_H-M   'P 1'
#
loop_
_entity.id
_entity.type
_entity.pdbx_description
1 polymer ?
#
loop_
_entity_poly.entity_id
_entity_poly.type
_entity_poly.pdbx_seq_one_letter_code
_entity_poly.pdbx_strand_id
1 'polypeptide(L)'
;MERRTKIIAIANQKGGVGKTTTVVNLAAALSARHRTVLVVDLDPQAHATLGLGLEKQQGISLYPVLLGEKPIEEVIQPTKWNNLNLIPSEVDLAGAELEFGVRPDRLEMVRNALRPVRDSGAFDYIILDCPPSLGIVMTSSLVACDSVLIPIQAEFLAMDGLALITGSIDRIRASINPALTLNGIVFTMVNSVAKLTQDVIAEVRSHFGDKVYETVIPRNVRVSEAPSMGTPVVFLDPRSKGAESYRAFAWEFMAKNPTRYEVRPNESQRDNTEPPVAANAATDAPVA
;
A
#
# COMPACT_ATOMS: atom_id res chain seq x y z
N MET A 1 -6.06 -3.86 25.83
CA MET A 1 -6.64 -3.87 24.47
C MET A 1 -5.60 -4.42 23.53
N GLU A 2 -5.91 -5.51 22.86
CA GLU A 2 -4.97 -6.17 21.94
C GLU A 2 -4.71 -5.29 20.72
N ARG A 3 -3.46 -5.27 20.30
CA ARG A 3 -2.98 -4.62 19.08
C ARG A 3 -3.49 -5.42 17.89
N ARG A 4 -4.36 -4.85 17.08
CA ARG A 4 -4.89 -5.56 15.91
C ARG A 4 -4.08 -5.17 14.67
N THR A 5 -3.30 -6.11 14.14
CA THR A 5 -2.65 -6.00 12.84
C THR A 5 -3.71 -5.90 11.73
N LYS A 6 -3.55 -4.95 10.82
CA LYS A 6 -4.42 -4.82 9.63
C LYS A 6 -3.71 -5.32 8.39
N ILE A 7 -4.37 -6.20 7.65
CA ILE A 7 -3.89 -6.70 6.36
C ILE A 7 -4.62 -5.97 5.25
N ILE A 8 -3.87 -5.27 4.39
CA ILE A 8 -4.40 -4.48 3.28
C ILE A 8 -3.82 -5.00 1.97
N ALA A 9 -4.67 -5.44 1.05
CA ALA A 9 -4.24 -5.78 -0.30
C ALA A 9 -4.27 -4.52 -1.19
N ILE A 10 -3.17 -4.24 -1.90
CA ILE A 10 -3.14 -3.22 -2.94
C ILE A 10 -3.30 -3.92 -4.27
N ALA A 11 -4.49 -3.80 -4.86
CA ALA A 11 -4.91 -4.61 -5.99
C ALA A 11 -5.58 -3.79 -7.09
N ASN A 12 -5.30 -4.13 -8.33
CA ASN A 12 -6.02 -3.71 -9.53
C ASN A 12 -5.63 -4.65 -10.67
N GLN A 13 -6.60 -5.04 -11.50
CA GLN A 13 -6.37 -5.91 -12.64
C GLN A 13 -5.59 -5.23 -13.77
N LYS A 14 -5.66 -3.90 -13.85
CA LYS A 14 -4.92 -3.14 -14.85
C LYS A 14 -3.44 -3.06 -14.46
N GLY A 15 -2.57 -3.43 -15.39
CA GLY A 15 -1.12 -3.22 -15.26
C GLY A 15 -0.76 -1.73 -15.32
N GLY A 16 0.34 -1.34 -14.68
CA GLY A 16 0.89 0.01 -14.79
C GLY A 16 0.14 1.11 -14.04
N VAL A 17 -0.88 0.79 -13.23
CA VAL A 17 -1.63 1.80 -12.44
C VAL A 17 -0.92 2.24 -11.15
N GLY A 18 0.30 1.78 -10.91
CA GLY A 18 1.08 2.18 -9.73
C GLY A 18 0.79 1.36 -8.47
N LYS A 19 0.36 0.10 -8.56
CA LYS A 19 0.18 -0.79 -7.40
C LYS A 19 1.45 -0.88 -6.56
N THR A 20 2.50 -1.47 -7.11
CA THR A 20 3.80 -1.64 -6.45
C THR A 20 4.40 -0.32 -5.97
N THR A 21 4.30 0.73 -6.80
CA THR A 21 4.75 2.08 -6.42
C THR A 21 4.01 2.59 -5.18
N THR A 22 2.71 2.33 -5.10
CA THR A 22 1.89 2.71 -3.94
C THR A 22 2.24 1.86 -2.73
N VAL A 23 2.43 0.53 -2.88
CA VAL A 23 2.90 -0.35 -1.79
C VAL A 23 4.18 0.18 -1.18
N VAL A 24 5.22 0.36 -2.01
CA VAL A 24 6.57 0.76 -1.58
C VAL A 24 6.55 2.12 -0.87
N ASN A 25 5.89 3.11 -1.47
CA ASN A 25 5.94 4.47 -0.93
C ASN A 25 4.96 4.70 0.24
N LEU A 26 3.80 4.03 0.26
CA LEU A 26 2.91 4.05 1.42
C LEU A 26 3.57 3.37 2.61
N ALA A 27 4.14 2.17 2.43
CA ALA A 27 4.84 1.44 3.49
C ALA A 27 6.00 2.27 4.08
N ALA A 28 6.80 2.90 3.21
CA ALA A 28 7.89 3.78 3.62
C ALA A 28 7.38 5.04 4.36
N ALA A 29 6.30 5.66 3.90
CA ALA A 29 5.72 6.82 4.56
C ALA A 29 5.10 6.47 5.93
N LEU A 30 4.52 5.27 6.07
CA LEU A 30 4.00 4.75 7.34
C LEU A 30 5.14 4.44 8.32
N SER A 31 6.22 3.78 7.86
CA SER A 31 7.38 3.45 8.70
C SER A 31 8.09 4.71 9.21
N ALA A 32 8.20 5.75 8.38
CA ALA A 32 8.71 7.07 8.80
C ALA A 32 7.85 7.74 9.88
N ARG A 33 6.62 7.26 10.09
CA ARG A 33 5.69 7.68 11.15
C ARG A 33 5.62 6.68 12.30
N HIS A 34 6.68 5.91 12.49
CA HIS A 34 6.81 4.92 13.57
C HIS A 34 5.73 3.82 13.55
N ARG A 35 5.11 3.55 12.39
CA ARG A 35 4.25 2.37 12.22
C ARG A 35 5.12 1.19 11.79
N THR A 36 4.93 0.06 12.45
CA THR A 36 5.59 -1.18 12.04
C THR A 36 4.86 -1.80 10.85
N VAL A 37 5.56 -1.93 9.72
CA VAL A 37 4.96 -2.37 8.45
C VAL A 37 5.70 -3.60 7.93
N LEU A 38 4.93 -4.59 7.52
CA LEU A 38 5.40 -5.71 6.72
C LEU A 38 4.81 -5.58 5.31
N VAL A 39 5.66 -5.50 4.32
CA VAL A 39 5.28 -5.65 2.91
C VAL A 39 5.40 -7.13 2.53
N VAL A 40 4.44 -7.65 1.79
CA VAL A 40 4.49 -8.98 1.19
C VAL A 40 4.40 -8.81 -0.32
N ASP A 41 5.48 -9.10 -1.01
CA ASP A 41 5.54 -9.00 -2.47
C ASP A 41 5.04 -10.32 -3.07
N LEU A 42 3.90 -10.27 -3.75
CA LEU A 42 3.21 -11.42 -4.33
C LEU A 42 3.26 -11.42 -5.86
N ASP A 43 3.96 -10.46 -6.46
CA ASP A 43 4.18 -10.41 -7.90
C ASP A 43 5.51 -11.14 -8.23
N PRO A 44 5.52 -12.19 -9.09
CA PRO A 44 6.73 -12.87 -9.50
C PRO A 44 7.79 -11.95 -10.13
N GLN A 45 7.38 -10.78 -10.60
CA GLN A 45 8.32 -9.77 -11.10
C GLN A 45 9.17 -9.16 -9.97
N ALA A 46 8.73 -9.24 -8.70
CA ALA A 46 9.42 -8.79 -7.49
C ALA A 46 9.80 -7.29 -7.51
N HIS A 47 8.93 -6.46 -8.06
CA HIS A 47 9.19 -5.03 -8.16
C HIS A 47 9.13 -4.33 -6.79
N ALA A 48 8.30 -4.79 -5.83
CA ALA A 48 8.32 -4.26 -4.47
C ALA A 48 9.62 -4.65 -3.75
N THR A 49 10.10 -5.86 -3.97
CA THR A 49 11.37 -6.37 -3.45
C THR A 49 12.53 -5.45 -3.88
N LEU A 50 12.67 -5.22 -5.18
CA LEU A 50 13.68 -4.32 -5.73
C LEU A 50 13.49 -2.87 -5.27
N GLY A 51 12.26 -2.38 -5.26
CA GLY A 51 11.91 -1.01 -4.84
C GLY A 51 12.21 -0.73 -3.37
N LEU A 52 12.29 -1.76 -2.53
CA LEU A 52 12.71 -1.71 -1.14
C LEU A 52 14.18 -2.10 -0.94
N GLY A 53 14.96 -2.15 -2.00
CA GLY A 53 16.41 -2.32 -1.96
C GLY A 53 16.88 -3.72 -1.55
N LEU A 54 16.04 -4.73 -1.70
CA LEU A 54 16.39 -6.13 -1.51
C LEU A 54 16.54 -6.82 -2.86
N GLU A 55 17.36 -7.87 -2.89
CA GLU A 55 17.55 -8.69 -4.08
C GLU A 55 16.59 -9.89 -4.08
N LYS A 56 16.29 -10.40 -5.26
CA LYS A 56 15.56 -11.66 -5.41
C LYS A 56 16.45 -12.81 -4.96
N GLN A 57 15.95 -13.62 -4.04
CA GLN A 57 16.67 -14.81 -3.55
C GLN A 57 15.71 -16.00 -3.57
N GLN A 58 16.11 -17.07 -4.23
CA GLN A 58 15.35 -18.30 -4.27
C GLN A 58 15.18 -18.88 -2.86
N GLY A 59 13.98 -19.31 -2.53
CA GLY A 59 13.64 -19.88 -1.24
C GLY A 59 13.54 -18.86 -0.09
N ILE A 60 13.61 -17.55 -0.38
CA ILE A 60 13.35 -16.47 0.58
C ILE A 60 12.18 -15.63 0.03
N SER A 61 11.00 -16.19 0.10
CA SER A 61 9.75 -15.57 -0.35
C SER A 61 8.56 -16.20 0.34
N LEU A 62 7.36 -15.74 0.03
CA LEU A 62 6.16 -16.42 0.52
C LEU A 62 5.97 -17.81 -0.13
N TYR A 63 6.57 -18.09 -1.29
CA TYR A 63 6.36 -19.33 -2.04
C TYR A 63 6.68 -20.61 -1.24
N PRO A 64 7.89 -20.80 -0.63
CA PRO A 64 8.17 -21.97 0.19
C PRO A 64 7.28 -22.06 1.44
N VAL A 65 6.77 -20.93 1.95
CA VAL A 65 5.79 -20.94 3.04
C VAL A 65 4.44 -21.50 2.58
N LEU A 66 4.00 -21.15 1.37
CA LEU A 66 2.77 -21.68 0.76
C LEU A 66 2.86 -23.18 0.47
N LEU A 67 4.07 -23.68 0.20
CA LEU A 67 4.35 -25.12 0.07
C LEU A 67 4.38 -25.86 1.42
N GLY A 68 4.51 -25.12 2.54
CA GLY A 68 4.69 -25.70 3.87
C GLY A 68 6.12 -26.15 4.16
N GLU A 69 7.08 -25.67 3.39
CA GLU A 69 8.51 -26.03 3.51
C GLU A 69 9.24 -25.16 4.53
N LYS A 70 8.75 -23.95 4.78
CA LYS A 70 9.34 -22.99 5.72
C LYS A 70 8.30 -22.30 6.58
N PRO A 71 8.62 -21.98 7.84
CA PRO A 71 7.82 -21.07 8.63
C PRO A 71 7.95 -19.63 8.08
N ILE A 72 6.90 -18.83 8.22
CA ILE A 72 6.86 -17.48 7.64
C ILE A 72 7.92 -16.55 8.24
N GLU A 73 8.29 -16.77 9.49
CA GLU A 73 9.28 -15.98 10.23
C GLU A 73 10.67 -16.03 9.58
N GLU A 74 11.02 -17.15 8.93
CA GLU A 74 12.32 -17.32 8.27
C GLU A 74 12.46 -16.53 6.96
N VAL A 75 11.34 -16.11 6.36
CA VAL A 75 11.33 -15.38 5.09
C VAL A 75 11.09 -13.87 5.25
N ILE A 76 10.83 -13.40 6.49
CA ILE A 76 10.73 -11.98 6.77
C ILE A 76 12.12 -11.35 6.79
N GLN A 77 12.37 -10.43 5.89
CA GLN A 77 13.64 -9.72 5.75
C GLN A 77 13.53 -8.27 6.27
N PRO A 78 14.47 -7.81 7.11
CA PRO A 78 14.54 -6.40 7.46
C PRO A 78 14.98 -5.58 6.24
N THR A 79 14.41 -4.40 6.07
CA THR A 79 14.92 -3.41 5.11
C THR A 79 15.93 -2.48 5.80
N LYS A 80 16.59 -1.62 5.02
CA LYS A 80 17.48 -0.59 5.58
C LYS A 80 16.75 0.52 6.34
N TRP A 81 15.41 0.53 6.32
CA TRP A 81 14.60 1.53 7.04
C TRP A 81 13.96 0.94 8.28
N ASN A 82 14.03 1.67 9.38
CA ASN A 82 13.42 1.25 10.64
C ASN A 82 11.90 1.03 10.47
N ASN A 83 11.38 0.04 11.19
CA ASN A 83 9.94 -0.31 11.20
C ASN A 83 9.38 -0.80 9.86
N LEU A 84 10.21 -1.12 8.88
CA LEU A 84 9.80 -1.62 7.57
C LEU A 84 10.50 -2.94 7.26
N ASN A 85 9.71 -4.00 7.16
CA ASN A 85 10.15 -5.33 6.78
C ASN A 85 9.46 -5.77 5.49
N LEU A 86 10.04 -6.77 4.83
CA LEU A 86 9.55 -7.31 3.57
C LEU A 86 9.61 -8.84 3.59
N ILE A 87 8.58 -9.49 3.09
CA ILE A 87 8.67 -10.84 2.53
C ILE A 87 8.88 -10.65 1.02
N PRO A 88 10.08 -10.98 0.49
CA PRO A 88 10.40 -10.83 -0.91
C PRO A 88 9.56 -11.74 -1.82
N SER A 89 9.56 -11.46 -3.11
CA SER A 89 9.05 -12.36 -4.13
C SER A 89 10.17 -13.05 -4.89
N GLU A 90 9.83 -14.19 -5.49
CA GLU A 90 10.71 -14.96 -6.36
C GLU A 90 9.97 -15.43 -7.62
N VAL A 91 10.76 -15.86 -8.63
CA VAL A 91 10.21 -16.26 -9.94
C VAL A 91 9.29 -17.48 -9.84
N ASP A 92 9.58 -18.39 -8.91
CA ASP A 92 8.83 -19.65 -8.75
C ASP A 92 7.37 -19.40 -8.34
N LEU A 93 7.06 -18.23 -7.78
CA LEU A 93 5.69 -17.82 -7.52
C LEU A 93 4.81 -17.75 -8.80
N ALA A 94 5.42 -17.63 -9.97
CA ALA A 94 4.71 -17.73 -11.26
C ALA A 94 4.11 -19.13 -11.49
N GLY A 95 4.69 -20.17 -10.90
CA GLY A 95 4.18 -21.55 -10.94
C GLY A 95 2.98 -21.79 -10.03
N ALA A 96 2.70 -20.90 -9.09
CA ALA A 96 1.67 -21.05 -8.08
C ALA A 96 0.27 -21.35 -8.66
N GLU A 97 -0.07 -20.77 -9.81
CA GLU A 97 -1.35 -21.02 -10.49
C GLU A 97 -1.53 -22.50 -10.87
N LEU A 98 -0.47 -23.16 -11.33
CA LEU A 98 -0.49 -24.56 -11.73
C LEU A 98 -0.43 -25.49 -10.50
N GLU A 99 0.48 -25.22 -9.57
CA GLU A 99 0.73 -26.08 -8.42
C GLU A 99 -0.39 -26.04 -7.38
N PHE A 100 -0.92 -24.85 -7.14
CA PHE A 100 -1.96 -24.66 -6.13
C PHE A 100 -3.37 -24.82 -6.69
N GLY A 101 -3.55 -24.78 -8.02
CA GLY A 101 -4.85 -24.82 -8.68
C GLY A 101 -5.75 -25.99 -8.28
N VAL A 102 -5.16 -27.14 -7.98
CA VAL A 102 -5.84 -28.36 -7.59
C VAL A 102 -5.99 -28.54 -6.08
N ARG A 103 -5.39 -27.68 -5.26
CA ARG A 103 -5.45 -27.80 -3.78
C ARG A 103 -6.83 -27.39 -3.26
N PRO A 104 -7.40 -28.15 -2.28
CA PRO A 104 -8.67 -27.76 -1.66
C PRO A 104 -8.61 -26.40 -0.94
N ASP A 105 -7.47 -26.08 -0.32
CA ASP A 105 -7.22 -24.88 0.48
C ASP A 105 -6.67 -23.70 -0.32
N ARG A 106 -6.61 -23.81 -1.66
CA ARG A 106 -5.95 -22.83 -2.54
C ARG A 106 -6.35 -21.37 -2.34
N LEU A 107 -7.58 -21.11 -1.94
CA LEU A 107 -8.07 -19.77 -1.70
C LEU A 107 -7.73 -19.22 -0.31
N GLU A 108 -7.42 -20.11 0.65
CA GLU A 108 -7.09 -19.73 2.03
C GLU A 108 -5.57 -19.76 2.32
N MET A 109 -4.76 -20.21 1.36
CA MET A 109 -3.33 -20.43 1.54
C MET A 109 -2.60 -19.19 2.06
N VAL A 110 -2.82 -18.00 1.46
CA VAL A 110 -2.18 -16.73 1.91
C VAL A 110 -2.68 -16.35 3.30
N ARG A 111 -3.99 -16.54 3.60
CA ARG A 111 -4.55 -16.31 4.93
C ARG A 111 -3.88 -17.19 5.99
N ASN A 112 -3.73 -18.49 5.69
CA ASN A 112 -3.13 -19.47 6.59
C ASN A 112 -1.64 -19.16 6.82
N ALA A 113 -0.91 -18.82 5.77
CA ALA A 113 0.50 -18.43 5.85
C ALA A 113 0.70 -17.16 6.70
N LEU A 114 -0.16 -16.14 6.56
CA LEU A 114 -0.03 -14.88 7.28
C LEU A 114 -0.55 -14.92 8.72
N ARG A 115 -1.31 -15.95 9.09
CA ARG A 115 -1.93 -16.07 10.43
C ARG A 115 -0.94 -15.90 11.58
N PRO A 116 0.22 -16.61 11.63
CA PRO A 116 1.17 -16.46 12.74
C PRO A 116 1.64 -15.02 12.93
N VAL A 117 1.96 -14.35 11.83
CA VAL A 117 2.44 -12.95 11.85
C VAL A 117 1.32 -11.98 12.23
N ARG A 118 0.10 -12.21 11.77
CA ARG A 118 -1.07 -11.42 12.17
C ARG A 118 -1.34 -11.53 13.66
N ASP A 119 -1.34 -12.75 14.17
CA ASP A 119 -1.70 -13.05 15.57
C ASP A 119 -0.61 -12.62 16.55
N SER A 120 0.64 -12.53 16.11
CA SER A 120 1.75 -12.00 16.93
C SER A 120 1.58 -10.52 17.29
N GLY A 121 0.82 -9.74 16.51
CA GLY A 121 0.69 -8.30 16.69
C GLY A 121 2.00 -7.52 16.49
N ALA A 122 3.02 -8.11 15.87
CA ALA A 122 4.32 -7.49 15.66
C ALA A 122 4.25 -6.29 14.72
N PHE A 123 3.29 -6.30 13.79
CA PHE A 123 3.12 -5.25 12.80
C PHE A 123 1.80 -4.50 12.98
N ASP A 124 1.83 -3.19 12.74
CA ASP A 124 0.61 -2.37 12.63
C ASP A 124 -0.13 -2.69 11.33
N TYR A 125 0.63 -2.79 10.24
CA TYR A 125 0.12 -3.06 8.90
C TYR A 125 0.89 -4.18 8.21
N ILE A 126 0.17 -5.06 7.53
CA ILE A 126 0.70 -5.99 6.53
C ILE A 126 0.11 -5.52 5.18
N ILE A 127 0.98 -5.13 4.25
CA ILE A 127 0.58 -4.61 2.94
C ILE A 127 0.96 -5.62 1.87
N LEU A 128 -0.04 -6.13 1.14
CA LEU A 128 0.14 -7.11 0.08
C LEU A 128 0.28 -6.41 -1.27
N ASP A 129 1.40 -6.60 -1.97
CA ASP A 129 1.56 -6.18 -3.38
C ASP A 129 1.02 -7.28 -4.30
N CYS A 130 -0.17 -7.08 -4.82
CA CYS A 130 -0.86 -8.09 -5.61
C CYS A 130 -0.44 -8.04 -7.09
N PRO A 131 -0.28 -9.22 -7.75
CA PRO A 131 -0.04 -9.29 -9.19
C PRO A 131 -1.23 -8.70 -9.98
N PRO A 132 -1.05 -8.34 -11.26
CA PRO A 132 -2.12 -7.74 -12.06
C PRO A 132 -3.18 -8.74 -12.53
N SER A 133 -2.92 -10.05 -12.48
CA SER A 133 -3.85 -11.10 -12.91
C SER A 133 -4.82 -11.49 -11.79
N LEU A 134 -6.07 -11.79 -12.13
CA LEU A 134 -7.07 -12.37 -11.21
C LEU A 134 -6.87 -13.88 -11.00
N GLY A 135 -5.63 -14.31 -10.83
CA GLY A 135 -5.31 -15.69 -10.56
C GLY A 135 -5.47 -16.09 -9.09
N ILE A 136 -4.96 -17.27 -8.76
CA ILE A 136 -5.05 -17.84 -7.40
C ILE A 136 -4.34 -16.95 -6.38
N VAL A 137 -3.16 -16.44 -6.68
CA VAL A 137 -2.37 -15.59 -5.78
C VAL A 137 -3.15 -14.33 -5.42
N MET A 138 -3.70 -13.62 -6.41
CA MET A 138 -4.51 -12.43 -6.14
C MET A 138 -5.79 -12.77 -5.38
N THR A 139 -6.50 -13.83 -5.78
CA THR A 139 -7.76 -14.24 -5.13
C THR A 139 -7.52 -14.62 -3.67
N SER A 140 -6.49 -15.43 -3.39
CA SER A 140 -6.14 -15.83 -2.01
C SER A 140 -5.65 -14.63 -1.17
N SER A 141 -5.03 -13.62 -1.79
CA SER A 141 -4.69 -12.35 -1.14
C SER A 141 -5.93 -11.57 -0.70
N LEU A 142 -6.96 -11.51 -1.55
CA LEU A 142 -8.25 -10.89 -1.20
C LEU A 142 -8.98 -11.69 -0.11
N VAL A 143 -8.81 -13.00 -0.08
CA VAL A 143 -9.32 -13.85 1.01
C VAL A 143 -8.58 -13.57 2.31
N ALA A 144 -7.29 -13.29 2.28
CA ALA A 144 -6.44 -13.08 3.46
C ALA A 144 -6.59 -11.68 4.08
N CYS A 145 -6.92 -10.66 3.29
CA CYS A 145 -6.89 -9.27 3.75
C CYS A 145 -8.19 -8.82 4.45
N ASP A 146 -8.07 -7.77 5.27
CA ASP A 146 -9.20 -7.08 5.90
C ASP A 146 -9.86 -6.10 4.93
N SER A 147 -9.05 -5.48 4.06
CA SER A 147 -9.54 -4.50 3.10
C SER A 147 -8.64 -4.37 1.86
N VAL A 148 -9.23 -3.83 0.78
CA VAL A 148 -8.56 -3.62 -0.51
C VAL A 148 -8.43 -2.14 -0.81
N LEU A 149 -7.20 -1.68 -1.04
CA LEU A 149 -6.89 -0.37 -1.58
C LEU A 149 -6.67 -0.48 -3.09
N ILE A 150 -7.34 0.36 -3.88
CA ILE A 150 -7.33 0.31 -5.33
C ILE A 150 -6.64 1.55 -5.90
N PRO A 151 -5.37 1.47 -6.33
CA PRO A 151 -4.75 2.52 -7.13
C PRO A 151 -5.32 2.53 -8.55
N ILE A 152 -5.69 3.72 -9.05
CA ILE A 152 -6.17 3.90 -10.42
C ILE A 152 -5.55 5.14 -11.08
N GLN A 153 -5.52 5.13 -12.41
CA GLN A 153 -5.25 6.34 -13.19
C GLN A 153 -6.58 6.97 -13.63
N ALA A 154 -6.63 8.31 -13.67
CA ALA A 154 -7.79 9.04 -14.14
C ALA A 154 -7.83 9.04 -15.69
N GLU A 155 -8.19 7.89 -16.25
CA GLU A 155 -8.29 7.61 -17.68
C GLU A 155 -9.70 7.16 -18.04
N PHE A 156 -10.06 7.21 -19.34
CA PHE A 156 -11.40 6.90 -19.86
C PHE A 156 -11.98 5.57 -19.34
N LEU A 157 -11.17 4.51 -19.23
CA LEU A 157 -11.61 3.18 -18.76
C LEU A 157 -11.47 2.97 -17.25
N ALA A 158 -11.36 4.03 -16.45
CA ALA A 158 -11.19 3.92 -15.00
C ALA A 158 -12.40 3.26 -14.32
N MET A 159 -13.62 3.61 -14.72
CA MET A 159 -14.86 3.05 -14.17
C MET A 159 -15.00 1.56 -14.48
N ASP A 160 -14.67 1.12 -15.69
CA ASP A 160 -14.73 -0.30 -16.07
C ASP A 160 -13.75 -1.13 -15.23
N GLY A 161 -12.52 -0.63 -15.05
CA GLY A 161 -11.53 -1.27 -14.18
C GLY A 161 -12.00 -1.36 -12.72
N LEU A 162 -12.64 -0.33 -12.20
CA LEU A 162 -13.23 -0.33 -10.86
C LEU A 162 -14.37 -1.34 -10.73
N ALA A 163 -15.27 -1.40 -11.70
CA ALA A 163 -16.38 -2.36 -11.70
C ALA A 163 -15.90 -3.82 -11.64
N LEU A 164 -14.82 -4.15 -12.37
CA LEU A 164 -14.24 -5.49 -12.38
C LEU A 164 -13.65 -5.88 -11.01
N ILE A 165 -12.85 -5.00 -10.41
CA ILE A 165 -12.21 -5.31 -9.13
C ILE A 165 -13.21 -5.28 -7.98
N THR A 166 -14.16 -4.34 -7.95
CA THR A 166 -15.20 -4.29 -6.92
C THR A 166 -16.13 -5.49 -7.01
N GLY A 167 -16.49 -5.93 -8.21
CA GLY A 167 -17.25 -7.17 -8.43
C GLY A 167 -16.50 -8.42 -7.92
N SER A 168 -15.17 -8.43 -7.97
CA SER A 168 -14.35 -9.51 -7.40
C SER A 168 -14.34 -9.46 -5.87
N ILE A 169 -14.23 -8.27 -5.28
CA ILE A 169 -14.35 -8.05 -3.83
C ILE A 169 -15.72 -8.53 -3.34
N ASP A 170 -16.79 -8.19 -4.05
CA ASP A 170 -18.16 -8.57 -3.67
C ASP A 170 -18.35 -10.10 -3.71
N ARG A 171 -17.84 -10.79 -4.73
CA ARG A 171 -17.88 -12.26 -4.80
C ARG A 171 -17.15 -12.93 -3.64
N ILE A 172 -15.95 -12.44 -3.29
CA ILE A 172 -15.17 -12.98 -2.17
C ILE A 172 -15.86 -12.69 -0.84
N ARG A 173 -16.41 -11.49 -0.67
CA ARG A 173 -17.19 -11.12 0.51
C ARG A 173 -18.43 -11.99 0.70
N ALA A 174 -19.12 -12.31 -0.38
CA ALA A 174 -20.31 -13.15 -0.35
C ALA A 174 -20.02 -14.64 -0.08
N SER A 175 -18.78 -15.10 -0.28
CA SER A 175 -18.44 -16.53 -0.22
C SER A 175 -17.50 -16.90 0.94
N ILE A 176 -16.27 -16.33 0.97
CA ILE A 176 -15.19 -16.85 1.82
C ILE A 176 -14.72 -15.83 2.87
N ASN A 177 -14.79 -14.52 2.58
CA ASN A 177 -14.35 -13.47 3.50
C ASN A 177 -15.44 -12.41 3.70
N PRO A 178 -16.48 -12.68 4.52
CA PRO A 178 -17.57 -11.72 4.76
C PRO A 178 -17.12 -10.39 5.38
N ALA A 179 -15.95 -10.36 6.01
CA ALA A 179 -15.39 -9.16 6.62
C ALA A 179 -14.61 -8.27 5.62
N LEU A 180 -14.41 -8.73 4.38
CA LEU A 180 -13.66 -7.99 3.38
C LEU A 180 -14.35 -6.67 3.04
N THR A 181 -13.60 -5.58 3.08
CA THR A 181 -14.12 -4.24 2.75
C THR A 181 -13.30 -3.55 1.66
N LEU A 182 -13.92 -2.59 0.98
CA LEU A 182 -13.18 -1.64 0.17
C LEU A 182 -12.53 -0.61 1.11
N ASN A 183 -11.20 -0.61 1.19
CA ASN A 183 -10.42 0.37 1.95
C ASN A 183 -10.59 1.77 1.33
N GLY A 184 -10.38 1.83 0.03
CA GLY A 184 -10.58 3.04 -0.73
C GLY A 184 -9.93 2.98 -2.11
N ILE A 185 -10.10 4.08 -2.84
CA ILE A 185 -9.57 4.29 -4.19
C ILE A 185 -8.61 5.48 -4.14
N VAL A 186 -7.39 5.31 -4.65
CA VAL A 186 -6.40 6.39 -4.74
C VAL A 186 -6.02 6.66 -6.18
N PHE A 187 -6.10 7.91 -6.60
CA PHE A 187 -5.68 8.32 -7.93
C PHE A 187 -4.16 8.46 -7.99
N THR A 188 -3.57 7.83 -9.01
CA THR A 188 -2.13 7.82 -9.26
C THR A 188 -1.80 8.46 -10.61
N MET A 189 -0.57 8.95 -10.77
CA MET A 189 -0.07 9.55 -12.01
C MET A 189 -0.97 10.68 -12.56
N VAL A 190 -1.59 11.42 -11.65
CA VAL A 190 -2.56 12.47 -12.02
C VAL A 190 -1.87 13.61 -12.77
N ASN A 191 -2.44 13.97 -13.91
CA ASN A 191 -2.15 15.22 -14.61
C ASN A 191 -3.30 16.21 -14.37
N SER A 192 -3.16 17.06 -13.38
CA SER A 192 -4.22 17.96 -12.91
C SER A 192 -4.68 19.01 -13.93
N VAL A 193 -3.90 19.23 -14.99
CA VAL A 193 -4.22 20.22 -16.03
C VAL A 193 -5.21 19.67 -17.06
N ALA A 194 -5.22 18.35 -17.27
CA ALA A 194 -6.06 17.74 -18.29
C ALA A 194 -7.55 17.69 -17.86
N LYS A 195 -8.44 18.25 -18.68
CA LYS A 195 -9.88 18.27 -18.41
C LYS A 195 -10.45 16.85 -18.21
N LEU A 196 -10.10 15.90 -19.08
CA LEU A 196 -10.53 14.52 -18.96
C LEU A 196 -10.18 13.92 -17.57
N THR A 197 -8.98 14.23 -17.05
CA THR A 197 -8.57 13.78 -15.72
C THR A 197 -9.50 14.31 -14.63
N GLN A 198 -9.90 15.58 -14.71
CA GLN A 198 -10.80 16.20 -13.74
C GLN A 198 -12.20 15.59 -13.82
N ASP A 199 -12.71 15.37 -15.04
CA ASP A 199 -14.04 14.79 -15.29
C ASP A 199 -14.10 13.35 -14.74
N VAL A 200 -13.08 12.51 -15.00
CA VAL A 200 -12.99 11.13 -14.47
C VAL A 200 -12.89 11.12 -12.94
N ILE A 201 -12.10 12.00 -12.34
CA ILE A 201 -12.00 12.11 -10.87
C ILE A 201 -13.36 12.47 -10.27
N ALA A 202 -14.07 13.42 -10.87
CA ALA A 202 -15.40 13.85 -10.42
C ALA A 202 -16.41 12.71 -10.52
N GLU A 203 -16.40 11.95 -11.61
CA GLU A 203 -17.29 10.80 -11.83
C GLU A 203 -17.03 9.69 -10.78
N VAL A 204 -15.77 9.30 -10.56
CA VAL A 204 -15.42 8.28 -9.57
C VAL A 204 -15.79 8.76 -8.16
N ARG A 205 -15.54 10.02 -7.81
CA ARG A 205 -15.93 10.59 -6.51
C ARG A 205 -17.44 10.61 -6.33
N SER A 206 -18.19 10.94 -7.38
CA SER A 206 -19.65 10.92 -7.35
C SER A 206 -20.21 9.51 -7.07
N HIS A 207 -19.58 8.47 -7.62
CA HIS A 207 -20.02 7.08 -7.48
C HIS A 207 -19.58 6.43 -6.16
N PHE A 208 -18.33 6.64 -5.74
CA PHE A 208 -17.72 5.95 -4.59
C PHE A 208 -17.67 6.79 -3.31
N GLY A 209 -17.95 8.09 -3.38
CA GLY A 209 -18.06 8.98 -2.23
C GLY A 209 -16.81 8.98 -1.34
N ASP A 210 -17.00 8.69 -0.05
CA ASP A 210 -15.99 8.64 1.00
C ASP A 210 -14.93 7.55 0.82
N LYS A 211 -15.17 6.60 -0.11
CA LYS A 211 -14.20 5.57 -0.47
C LYS A 211 -13.09 6.12 -1.36
N VAL A 212 -13.24 7.28 -1.95
CA VAL A 212 -12.15 7.92 -2.71
C VAL A 212 -11.28 8.73 -1.75
N TYR A 213 -9.97 8.50 -1.80
CA TYR A 213 -9.03 9.31 -1.04
C TYR A 213 -8.98 10.73 -1.59
N GLU A 214 -8.89 11.72 -0.71
CA GLU A 214 -8.74 13.12 -1.12
C GLU A 214 -7.38 13.36 -1.75
N THR A 215 -6.35 12.73 -1.19
CA THR A 215 -4.99 12.80 -1.69
C THR A 215 -4.89 12.13 -3.06
N VAL A 216 -4.31 12.84 -4.02
CA VAL A 216 -3.96 12.30 -5.35
C VAL A 216 -2.44 12.26 -5.50
N ILE A 217 -1.93 11.22 -6.17
CA ILE A 217 -0.50 11.07 -6.46
C ILE A 217 -0.22 11.61 -7.86
N PRO A 218 0.52 12.71 -8.01
CA PRO A 218 0.79 13.29 -9.31
C PRO A 218 1.79 12.44 -10.11
N ARG A 219 1.79 12.57 -11.43
CA ARG A 219 2.89 12.08 -12.25
C ARG A 219 4.17 12.81 -11.85
N ASN A 220 5.21 12.06 -11.47
CA ASN A 220 6.44 12.64 -10.94
C ASN A 220 7.64 11.78 -11.34
N VAL A 221 8.67 12.40 -11.92
CA VAL A 221 9.88 11.72 -12.42
C VAL A 221 10.61 11.01 -11.29
N ARG A 222 10.74 11.64 -10.12
CA ARG A 222 11.43 11.04 -8.95
C ARG A 222 10.75 9.77 -8.46
N VAL A 223 9.41 9.68 -8.53
CA VAL A 223 8.67 8.45 -8.22
C VAL A 223 9.01 7.34 -9.22
N SER A 224 9.20 7.69 -10.49
CA SER A 224 9.53 6.72 -11.54
C SER A 224 10.99 6.25 -11.47
N GLU A 225 11.91 7.10 -11.03
CA GLU A 225 13.34 6.78 -10.86
C GLU A 225 13.62 5.97 -9.58
N ALA A 226 12.85 6.16 -8.54
CA ALA A 226 13.06 5.58 -7.22
C ALA A 226 13.27 4.05 -7.23
N PRO A 227 12.51 3.23 -7.99
CA PRO A 227 12.70 1.79 -8.03
C PRO A 227 14.07 1.36 -8.53
N SER A 228 14.68 2.08 -9.50
CA SER A 228 16.01 1.75 -10.04
C SER A 228 17.13 1.96 -9.00
N MET A 229 16.86 2.75 -7.97
CA MET A 229 17.78 3.00 -6.87
C MET A 229 17.46 2.16 -5.63
N GLY A 230 16.49 1.24 -5.70
CA GLY A 230 16.04 0.45 -4.57
C GLY A 230 15.69 1.30 -3.35
N THR A 231 15.11 2.50 -3.57
CA THR A 231 14.86 3.48 -2.51
C THR A 231 13.51 4.15 -2.73
N PRO A 232 12.54 4.03 -1.79
CA PRO A 232 11.27 4.74 -1.88
C PRO A 232 11.44 6.25 -2.03
N VAL A 233 10.58 6.91 -2.83
CA VAL A 233 10.71 8.34 -3.11
C VAL A 233 10.67 9.21 -1.84
N VAL A 234 9.95 8.77 -0.82
CA VAL A 234 9.86 9.48 0.48
C VAL A 234 11.21 9.60 1.19
N PHE A 235 12.15 8.71 0.89
CA PHE A 235 13.53 8.73 1.40
C PHE A 235 14.53 9.21 0.35
N LEU A 236 14.29 8.94 -0.95
CA LEU A 236 15.18 9.33 -2.03
C LEU A 236 15.18 10.84 -2.26
N ASP A 237 14.00 11.44 -2.37
CA ASP A 237 13.83 12.88 -2.57
C ASP A 237 12.65 13.39 -1.73
N PRO A 238 12.87 13.63 -0.42
CA PRO A 238 11.81 14.03 0.51
C PRO A 238 11.08 15.32 0.14
N ARG A 239 11.68 16.18 -0.70
CA ARG A 239 11.12 17.47 -1.11
C ARG A 239 10.35 17.38 -2.42
N SER A 240 10.40 16.25 -3.12
CA SER A 240 9.64 16.09 -4.36
C SER A 240 8.13 16.07 -4.09
N LYS A 241 7.35 16.57 -5.05
CA LYS A 241 5.87 16.52 -4.99
C LYS A 241 5.35 15.10 -4.83
N GLY A 242 6.04 14.10 -5.39
CA GLY A 242 5.71 12.70 -5.23
C GLY A 242 5.85 12.23 -3.77
N ALA A 243 6.97 12.57 -3.12
CA ALA A 243 7.20 12.24 -1.72
C ALA A 243 6.21 12.95 -0.78
N GLU A 244 5.93 14.23 -1.04
CA GLU A 244 4.93 14.99 -0.30
C GLU A 244 3.53 14.35 -0.40
N SER A 245 3.12 13.97 -1.61
CA SER A 245 1.82 13.32 -1.83
C SER A 245 1.72 11.96 -1.14
N TYR A 246 2.76 11.12 -1.16
CA TYR A 246 2.75 9.85 -0.43
C TYR A 246 2.73 10.05 1.09
N ARG A 247 3.40 11.09 1.62
CA ARG A 247 3.28 11.43 3.06
C ARG A 247 1.89 11.91 3.44
N ALA A 248 1.25 12.75 2.61
CA ALA A 248 -0.13 13.18 2.81
C ALA A 248 -1.09 11.99 2.73
N PHE A 249 -0.91 11.11 1.74
CA PHE A 249 -1.67 9.88 1.60
C PHE A 249 -1.54 8.96 2.81
N ALA A 250 -0.33 8.79 3.35
CA ALA A 250 -0.13 7.98 4.56
C ALA A 250 -0.86 8.56 5.79
N TRP A 251 -0.97 9.89 5.93
CA TRP A 251 -1.78 10.52 6.96
C TRP A 251 -3.26 10.18 6.82
N GLU A 252 -3.80 10.38 5.62
CA GLU A 252 -5.20 10.07 5.34
C GLU A 252 -5.49 8.57 5.51
N PHE A 253 -4.56 7.73 5.06
CA PHE A 253 -4.64 6.28 5.22
C PHE A 253 -4.69 5.86 6.69
N MET A 254 -3.82 6.40 7.55
CA MET A 254 -3.83 6.09 8.99
C MET A 254 -5.13 6.53 9.66
N ALA A 255 -5.69 7.67 9.29
CA ALA A 255 -6.97 8.14 9.82
C ALA A 255 -8.12 7.18 9.48
N LYS A 256 -8.14 6.61 8.27
CA LYS A 256 -9.12 5.61 7.84
C LYS A 256 -8.83 4.19 8.37
N ASN A 257 -7.58 3.93 8.81
CA ASN A 257 -7.10 2.60 9.21
C ASN A 257 -6.44 2.61 10.60
N PRO A 258 -7.11 2.98 11.68
CA PRO A 258 -6.51 3.00 13.00
C PRO A 258 -6.12 1.57 13.45
N THR A 259 -4.88 1.40 13.95
CA THR A 259 -4.32 0.11 14.42
C THR A 259 -4.12 0.06 15.92
N ARG A 260 -4.01 1.24 16.55
CA ARG A 260 -3.89 1.42 18.02
C ARG A 260 -4.99 2.35 18.48
N TYR A 261 -5.37 2.22 19.74
CA TYR A 261 -6.10 3.28 20.37
C TYR A 261 -5.18 4.50 20.42
N GLU A 262 -5.39 5.47 19.54
CA GLU A 262 -4.79 6.78 19.71
C GLU A 262 -5.47 7.41 20.92
N VAL A 263 -4.85 7.25 22.10
CA VAL A 263 -5.09 8.18 23.21
C VAL A 263 -4.66 9.53 22.63
N ARG A 264 -5.62 10.41 22.34
CA ARG A 264 -5.29 11.79 21.94
C ARG A 264 -4.34 12.29 23.03
N PRO A 265 -3.12 12.74 22.69
CA PRO A 265 -2.24 13.34 23.66
C PRO A 265 -3.06 14.46 24.31
N ASN A 266 -3.13 14.46 25.64
CA ASN A 266 -3.70 15.55 26.38
C ASN A 266 -3.05 16.84 25.85
N GLU A 267 -3.81 17.90 25.57
CA GLU A 267 -3.34 19.15 24.94
C GLU A 267 -2.16 19.85 25.64
N SER A 268 -1.70 19.29 26.76
CA SER A 268 -0.55 19.75 27.54
C SER A 268 0.83 19.29 27.02
N GLN A 269 0.91 18.45 25.98
CA GLN A 269 2.18 18.04 25.35
C GLN A 269 2.19 18.40 23.85
N ARG A 270 2.04 19.67 23.55
CA ARG A 270 2.43 20.19 22.23
C ARG A 270 3.94 20.29 22.23
N ASP A 271 4.55 19.32 21.56
CA ASP A 271 5.97 19.30 21.30
C ASP A 271 6.32 20.52 20.40
N ASN A 272 7.32 21.30 20.84
CA ASN A 272 7.80 22.54 20.22
C ASN A 272 8.58 22.27 18.93
N THR A 273 7.95 21.67 17.91
CA THR A 273 8.56 21.44 16.59
C THR A 273 7.80 22.09 15.44
N GLU A 274 7.16 23.24 15.70
CA GLU A 274 6.78 24.16 14.62
C GLU A 274 7.99 25.04 14.27
N PRO A 275 8.38 25.15 12.99
CA PRO A 275 9.39 26.12 12.60
C PRO A 275 8.87 27.55 12.87
N PRO A 276 9.73 28.50 13.30
CA PRO A 276 9.30 29.84 13.64
C PRO A 276 8.68 30.52 12.42
N VAL A 277 7.45 30.99 12.60
CA VAL A 277 6.78 31.88 11.64
C VAL A 277 7.61 33.15 11.52
N ALA A 278 8.10 33.47 10.32
CA ALA A 278 8.84 34.69 10.04
C ALA A 278 7.98 35.91 10.38
N ALA A 279 8.39 36.66 11.39
CA ALA A 279 7.82 37.94 11.73
C ALA A 279 8.09 38.93 10.59
N ASN A 280 7.05 39.43 9.94
CA ASN A 280 7.09 40.55 9.06
C ASN A 280 7.52 41.82 9.87
N ALA A 281 8.76 42.23 9.71
CA ALA A 281 9.22 43.53 10.17
C ALA A 281 8.63 44.61 9.26
N ALA A 282 7.62 45.31 9.73
CA ALA A 282 7.21 46.58 9.17
C ALA A 282 8.27 47.61 9.51
N THR A 283 8.95 48.14 8.52
CA THR A 283 9.84 49.29 8.64
C THR A 283 9.00 50.57 8.51
N ASP A 284 8.71 51.18 9.64
CA ASP A 284 8.34 52.61 9.68
C ASP A 284 9.61 53.46 9.39
N ALA A 285 9.56 54.22 8.33
CA ALA A 285 10.52 55.26 8.05
C ALA A 285 9.97 56.62 8.51
N PRO A 286 10.70 57.42 9.30
CA PRO A 286 10.26 58.78 9.63
C PRO A 286 10.54 59.74 8.49
N VAL A 287 9.53 60.57 8.25
CA VAL A 287 9.59 61.79 7.42
C VAL A 287 10.39 62.89 8.14
N ALA A 288 11.39 63.44 7.49
CA ALA A 288 11.88 64.79 7.67
C ALA A 288 12.60 65.26 6.41
#